data_50fdd4073cc9f113ed20f2d40bca5df9
#
_entry.id   50fdd4073cc9f113ed20f2d40bca5df9
#
_cell.length_a   1.000
_cell.length_b   1.000
_cell.length_c   1.000
_cell.angle_alpha   90.00
_cell.angle_beta   90.00
_cell.angle_gamma   90.00
#
_symmetry.space_group_name_H-M   'P 1'
#
loop_
_entity.id
_entity.type
_entity.pdbx_description
1 polymer ?
#
loop_
_entity_poly.entity_id
_entity_poly.type
_entity_poly.pdbx_seq_one_letter_code
_entity_poly.pdbx_strand_id
1 'polypeptide(L)'
;LEKGYDSCYTYYVNRQHHLIKRFISWISNLVSSYLLNKPFKIYLSSFRGFKRNILLEVIKYKKPSVYLDGLILATTRNISMITVPHQKRFQGDSNYSFTKLFSLWFDMAINFPVYPLRFATLFGLIIKYLILIYRKFFISREIKKSQYSIKEKTY
;
A
#
# COMPACT_ATOMS: atom_id res chain seq x y z
N LEU A 1 26.78 -3.06 5.24
CA LEU A 1 27.02 -3.88 4.05
C LEU A 1 28.17 -4.88 4.23
N GLU A 2 29.13 -4.54 5.10
CA GLU A 2 30.30 -5.39 5.43
C GLU A 2 29.90 -6.73 6.06
N LYS A 3 28.76 -6.81 6.75
CA LYS A 3 28.22 -8.04 7.36
C LYS A 3 27.50 -8.97 6.36
N GLY A 4 27.76 -8.83 5.05
CA GLY A 4 27.17 -9.69 4.03
C GLY A 4 25.80 -9.25 3.48
N TYR A 5 25.18 -8.20 4.05
CA TYR A 5 23.90 -7.69 3.55
C TYR A 5 24.05 -6.97 2.21
N ASP A 6 23.03 -7.08 1.36
CA ASP A 6 23.04 -6.48 0.03
C ASP A 6 22.47 -5.06 0.00
N SER A 7 21.53 -4.79 0.88
CA SER A 7 21.02 -3.43 1.10
C SER A 7 20.81 -3.15 2.58
N CYS A 8 20.81 -1.86 2.92
CA CYS A 8 20.62 -1.37 4.27
C CYS A 8 19.70 -0.17 4.27
N TYR A 9 18.68 -0.18 5.13
CA TYR A 9 17.77 0.93 5.37
C TYR A 9 17.96 1.51 6.75
N THR A 10 17.73 2.82 6.90
CA THR A 10 17.78 3.46 8.22
C THR A 10 16.40 3.45 8.87
N TYR A 11 16.38 3.16 10.16
CA TYR A 11 15.21 3.30 11.01
C TYR A 11 15.42 4.41 12.04
N TYR A 12 14.49 5.35 12.10
CA TYR A 12 14.57 6.47 13.04
C TYR A 12 13.86 6.14 14.34
N VAL A 13 14.60 6.13 15.44
CA VAL A 13 14.06 6.01 16.80
C VAL A 13 13.61 7.38 17.31
N ASN A 14 12.59 7.41 18.16
CA ASN A 14 12.04 8.62 18.76
C ASN A 14 11.53 9.67 17.75
N ARG A 15 10.70 9.21 16.79
CA ARG A 15 9.97 10.14 15.94
C ARG A 15 9.04 11.01 16.80
N GLN A 16 9.46 12.26 17.07
CA GLN A 16 8.66 13.29 17.75
C GLN A 16 7.56 13.82 16.81
N HIS A 17 6.67 12.95 16.35
CA HIS A 17 5.59 13.36 15.46
C HIS A 17 4.24 13.18 16.16
N HIS A 18 3.29 14.09 15.85
CA HIS A 18 1.88 13.97 16.25
C HIS A 18 1.32 12.58 15.94
N LEU A 19 0.40 12.09 16.76
CA LEU A 19 -0.23 10.78 16.64
C LEU A 19 -0.74 10.48 15.22
N ILE A 20 -1.28 11.50 14.54
CA ILE A 20 -1.77 11.40 13.15
C ILE A 20 -0.63 11.00 12.20
N LYS A 21 0.56 11.62 12.29
CA LYS A 21 1.70 11.28 11.43
C LYS A 21 2.23 9.87 11.70
N ARG A 22 2.16 9.40 12.94
CA ARG A 22 2.52 8.02 13.30
C ARG A 22 1.53 7.01 12.69
N PHE A 23 0.24 7.31 12.76
CA PHE A 23 -0.81 6.47 12.16
C PHE A 23 -0.68 6.38 10.65
N ILE A 24 -0.46 7.51 9.96
CA ILE A 24 -0.23 7.55 8.51
C ILE A 24 1.03 6.76 8.13
N SER A 25 2.11 6.89 8.89
CA SER A 25 3.34 6.13 8.66
C SER A 25 3.12 4.62 8.84
N TRP A 26 2.31 4.22 9.79
CA TRP A 26 1.95 2.82 10.02
C TRP A 26 1.11 2.27 8.85
N ILE A 27 0.07 3.00 8.40
CA ILE A 27 -0.72 2.64 7.22
C ILE A 27 0.19 2.53 5.98
N SER A 28 1.08 3.52 5.75
CA SER A 28 2.03 3.48 4.64
C SER A 28 2.93 2.25 4.68
N ASN A 29 3.39 1.86 5.87
CA ASN A 29 4.18 0.65 6.03
C ASN A 29 3.37 -0.61 5.75
N LEU A 30 2.10 -0.66 6.18
CA LEU A 30 1.19 -1.77 5.91
C LEU A 30 0.96 -1.91 4.40
N VAL A 31 0.59 -0.82 3.71
CA VAL A 31 0.35 -0.78 2.27
C VAL A 31 1.61 -1.22 1.50
N SER A 32 2.77 -0.64 1.82
CA SER A 32 4.03 -1.01 1.17
C SER A 32 4.44 -2.45 1.47
N SER A 33 4.18 -2.99 2.67
CA SER A 33 4.45 -4.38 3.01
C SER A 33 3.61 -5.34 2.17
N TYR A 34 2.36 -5.00 1.97
CA TYR A 34 1.46 -5.78 1.13
C TYR A 34 1.84 -5.67 -0.35
N LEU A 35 1.98 -4.45 -0.88
CA LEU A 35 2.28 -4.21 -2.31
C LEU A 35 3.65 -4.74 -2.74
N LEU A 36 4.66 -4.64 -1.89
CA LEU A 36 6.03 -5.05 -2.21
C LEU A 36 6.39 -6.42 -1.65
N ASN A 37 5.44 -7.10 -1.01
CA ASN A 37 5.66 -8.38 -0.34
C ASN A 37 6.92 -8.35 0.57
N LYS A 38 7.11 -7.26 1.32
CA LYS A 38 8.25 -7.09 2.22
C LYS A 38 7.87 -7.44 3.66
N PRO A 39 8.82 -7.87 4.50
CA PRO A 39 8.58 -8.04 5.94
C PRO A 39 8.11 -6.73 6.57
N PHE A 40 7.09 -6.78 7.42
CA PHE A 40 6.52 -5.59 8.09
C PHE A 40 7.56 -4.83 8.93
N LYS A 41 8.56 -5.55 9.44
CA LYS A 41 9.65 -4.97 10.23
C LYS A 41 10.55 -4.02 9.43
N ILE A 42 10.58 -4.13 8.10
CA ILE A 42 11.41 -3.27 7.25
C ILE A 42 10.65 -2.00 6.94
N TYR A 43 11.15 -0.88 7.44
CA TYR A 43 10.67 0.45 7.10
C TYR A 43 11.49 1.03 5.94
N LEU A 44 10.81 1.43 4.87
CA LEU A 44 11.44 2.09 3.74
C LEU A 44 11.80 3.52 4.13
N SER A 45 13.06 3.87 3.97
CA SER A 45 13.61 5.17 4.32
C SER A 45 14.31 5.78 3.10
N SER A 46 14.31 7.11 3.03
CA SER A 46 15.07 7.83 2.00
C SER A 46 16.58 7.63 2.14
N PHE A 47 17.06 7.38 3.37
CA PHE A 47 18.45 7.03 3.62
C PHE A 47 18.64 5.52 3.55
N ARG A 48 19.31 5.10 2.49
CA ARG A 48 19.56 3.69 2.20
C ARG A 48 20.91 3.52 1.50
N GLY A 49 21.54 2.40 1.74
CA GLY A 49 22.74 1.96 1.03
C GLY A 49 22.50 0.60 0.39
N PHE A 50 23.12 0.34 -0.73
CA PHE A 50 23.09 -0.97 -1.39
C PHE A 50 24.40 -1.24 -2.13
N LYS A 51 24.71 -2.51 -2.34
CA LYS A 51 25.90 -2.93 -3.04
C LYS A 51 25.85 -2.58 -4.52
N ARG A 52 27.02 -2.47 -5.16
CA ARG A 52 27.15 -2.15 -6.58
C ARG A 52 26.43 -3.14 -7.50
N ASN A 53 26.42 -4.42 -7.18
CA ASN A 53 25.69 -5.43 -7.94
C ASN A 53 24.18 -5.14 -8.01
N ILE A 54 23.58 -4.70 -6.89
CA ILE A 54 22.17 -4.30 -6.85
C ILE A 54 21.94 -3.08 -7.74
N LEU A 55 22.85 -2.08 -7.68
CA LEU A 55 22.76 -0.91 -8.55
C LEU A 55 22.76 -1.30 -10.02
N LEU A 56 23.66 -2.20 -10.43
CA LEU A 56 23.76 -2.65 -11.82
C LEU A 56 22.49 -3.35 -12.32
N GLU A 57 21.78 -4.07 -11.45
CA GLU A 57 20.49 -4.67 -11.82
C GLU A 57 19.37 -3.60 -11.91
N VAL A 58 19.34 -2.65 -10.98
CA VAL A 58 18.35 -1.58 -10.95
C VAL A 58 18.44 -0.67 -12.18
N ILE A 59 19.66 -0.34 -12.66
CA ILE A 59 19.86 0.52 -13.86
C ILE A 59 19.44 -0.15 -15.17
N LYS A 60 19.34 -1.46 -15.24
CA LYS A 60 18.79 -2.16 -16.42
C LYS A 60 17.32 -1.84 -16.66
N TYR A 61 16.62 -1.35 -15.64
CA TYR A 61 15.21 -1.05 -15.71
C TYR A 61 14.93 0.32 -16.31
N LYS A 62 14.47 0.36 -17.57
CA LYS A 62 14.32 1.58 -18.38
C LYS A 62 12.87 2.11 -18.45
N LYS A 63 12.02 1.88 -17.48
CA LYS A 63 10.66 2.43 -17.49
C LYS A 63 10.64 3.89 -17.01
N PRO A 64 9.72 4.73 -17.52
CA PRO A 64 9.70 6.17 -17.22
C PRO A 64 9.33 6.49 -15.77
N SER A 65 8.53 5.64 -15.12
CA SER A 65 8.20 5.76 -13.69
C SER A 65 8.75 4.58 -12.94
N VAL A 66 9.71 4.84 -12.05
CA VAL A 66 10.41 3.81 -11.30
C VAL A 66 10.28 4.04 -9.81
N TYR A 67 9.67 3.09 -9.12
CA TYR A 67 9.71 3.06 -7.66
C TYR A 67 10.96 2.30 -7.20
N LEU A 68 12.00 3.05 -6.83
CA LEU A 68 13.33 2.51 -6.54
C LEU A 68 13.34 1.45 -5.44
N ASP A 69 12.60 1.67 -4.34
CA ASP A 69 12.54 0.69 -3.25
C ASP A 69 11.94 -0.64 -3.70
N GLY A 70 10.95 -0.58 -4.58
CA GLY A 70 10.36 -1.77 -5.16
C GLY A 70 11.34 -2.56 -6.02
N LEU A 71 12.17 -1.88 -6.82
CA LEU A 71 13.22 -2.55 -7.61
C LEU A 71 14.29 -3.17 -6.72
N ILE A 72 14.74 -2.47 -5.69
CA ILE A 72 15.71 -3.03 -4.73
C ILE A 72 15.13 -4.29 -4.07
N LEU A 73 13.87 -4.24 -3.62
CA LEU A 73 13.19 -5.37 -2.99
C LEU A 73 12.91 -6.53 -3.96
N ALA A 74 12.73 -6.25 -5.24
CA ALA A 74 12.61 -7.27 -6.28
C ALA A 74 13.95 -7.96 -6.58
N THR A 75 15.07 -7.21 -6.46
CA THR A 75 16.41 -7.70 -6.74
C THR A 75 16.99 -8.48 -5.56
N THR A 76 16.76 -8.03 -4.32
CA THR A 76 17.30 -8.70 -3.12
C THR A 76 16.34 -8.67 -1.95
N ARG A 77 16.38 -9.76 -1.16
CA ARG A 77 15.67 -9.87 0.13
C ARG A 77 16.63 -9.80 1.32
N ASN A 78 17.94 -9.77 1.05
CA ASN A 78 18.98 -9.72 2.06
C ASN A 78 19.21 -8.27 2.53
N ILE A 79 18.32 -7.80 3.41
CA ILE A 79 18.21 -6.41 3.83
C ILE A 79 18.52 -6.30 5.32
N SER A 80 19.39 -5.35 5.66
CA SER A 80 19.66 -4.94 7.04
C SER A 80 18.95 -3.63 7.37
N MET A 81 18.75 -3.38 8.66
CA MET A 81 18.27 -2.11 9.18
C MET A 81 19.27 -1.54 10.19
N ILE A 82 19.56 -0.26 10.08
CA ILE A 82 20.39 0.49 11.01
C ILE A 82 19.54 1.54 11.72
N THR A 83 19.60 1.55 13.03
CA THR A 83 18.93 2.54 13.86
C THR A 83 19.73 3.83 13.89
N VAL A 84 19.08 4.94 13.57
CA VAL A 84 19.68 6.28 13.57
C VAL A 84 18.84 7.21 14.44
N PRO A 85 19.46 8.05 15.29
CA PRO A 85 18.74 9.05 16.07
C PRO A 85 18.06 10.06 15.14
N HIS A 86 16.81 10.38 15.41
CA HIS A 86 16.07 11.38 14.63
C HIS A 86 16.42 12.78 15.15
N GLN A 87 17.13 13.55 14.36
CA GLN A 87 17.34 14.96 14.64
C GLN A 87 16.25 15.82 13.99
N LYS A 88 15.80 16.88 14.67
CA LYS A 88 14.88 17.87 14.08
C LYS A 88 15.53 18.49 12.84
N ARG A 89 14.77 18.70 11.79
CA ARG A 89 15.24 19.45 10.63
C ARG A 89 15.68 20.84 11.08
N PHE A 90 16.84 21.26 10.62
CA PHE A 90 17.38 22.59 10.93
C PHE A 90 16.56 23.70 10.26
N GLN A 91 15.97 23.44 9.07
CA GLN A 91 15.09 24.36 8.33
C GLN A 91 14.03 23.61 7.50
N GLY A 92 12.86 24.24 7.35
CA GLY A 92 11.79 23.86 6.41
C GLY A 92 10.77 22.85 6.94
N ASP A 93 9.56 22.95 6.35
CA ASP A 93 8.44 22.08 6.62
C ASP A 93 8.53 20.75 5.86
N SER A 94 7.69 19.79 6.27
CA SER A 94 7.60 18.50 5.61
C SER A 94 6.97 18.65 4.23
N ASN A 95 7.70 18.33 3.16
CA ASN A 95 7.20 18.31 1.78
C ASN A 95 6.21 17.17 1.49
N TYR A 96 5.87 16.33 2.46
CA TYR A 96 4.91 15.25 2.31
C TYR A 96 3.49 15.74 2.61
N SER A 97 2.74 16.06 1.56
CA SER A 97 1.29 16.25 1.61
C SER A 97 0.57 14.90 1.44
N PHE A 98 -0.71 14.83 1.83
CA PHE A 98 -1.54 13.65 1.60
C PHE A 98 -1.62 13.26 0.12
N THR A 99 -1.70 14.23 -0.77
CA THR A 99 -1.73 14.03 -2.22
C THR A 99 -0.46 13.35 -2.72
N LYS A 100 0.72 13.78 -2.26
CA LYS A 100 2.00 13.15 -2.62
C LYS A 100 2.11 11.72 -2.09
N LEU A 101 1.58 11.45 -0.90
CA LEU A 101 1.57 10.11 -0.33
C LEU A 101 0.67 9.17 -1.12
N PHE A 102 -0.52 9.65 -1.52
CA PHE A 102 -1.45 8.90 -2.35
C PHE A 102 -0.87 8.62 -3.75
N SER A 103 -0.22 9.62 -4.37
CA SER A 103 0.50 9.43 -5.64
C SER A 103 1.58 8.36 -5.53
N LEU A 104 2.35 8.36 -4.43
CA LEU A 104 3.38 7.35 -4.19
C LEU A 104 2.79 5.93 -4.07
N TRP A 105 1.66 5.77 -3.39
CA TRP A 105 0.98 4.48 -3.30
C TRP A 105 0.44 4.03 -4.65
N PHE A 106 -0.08 4.96 -5.44
CA PHE A 106 -0.56 4.69 -6.79
C PHE A 106 0.58 4.29 -7.73
N ASP A 107 1.72 4.98 -7.67
CA ASP A 107 2.93 4.62 -8.40
C ASP A 107 3.44 3.22 -8.01
N MET A 108 3.43 2.89 -6.72
CA MET A 108 3.74 1.53 -6.27
C MET A 108 2.79 0.50 -6.86
N ALA A 109 1.49 0.78 -6.86
CA ALA A 109 0.47 -0.15 -7.36
C ALA A 109 0.61 -0.39 -8.87
N ILE A 110 0.89 0.66 -9.66
CA ILE A 110 1.05 0.54 -11.12
C ILE A 110 2.33 -0.19 -11.49
N ASN A 111 3.43 0.09 -10.80
CA ASN A 111 4.73 -0.53 -11.12
C ASN A 111 4.79 -2.02 -10.78
N PHE A 112 3.91 -2.49 -9.88
CA PHE A 112 3.82 -3.90 -9.49
C PHE A 112 2.43 -4.49 -9.83
N PRO A 113 2.19 -4.87 -11.10
CA PRO A 113 0.86 -5.16 -11.66
C PRO A 113 0.13 -6.34 -11.02
N VAL A 114 0.82 -7.23 -10.32
CA VAL A 114 0.19 -8.38 -9.67
C VAL A 114 -0.80 -7.96 -8.57
N TYR A 115 -0.54 -6.85 -7.91
CA TYR A 115 -1.34 -6.40 -6.75
C TYR A 115 -2.57 -5.57 -7.13
N PRO A 116 -2.52 -4.61 -8.09
CA PRO A 116 -3.72 -3.90 -8.50
C PRO A 116 -4.78 -4.86 -9.08
N LEU A 117 -4.37 -5.94 -9.74
CA LEU A 117 -5.31 -6.94 -10.23
C LEU A 117 -6.00 -7.69 -9.08
N ARG A 118 -5.28 -8.03 -8.00
CA ARG A 118 -5.88 -8.64 -6.81
C ARG A 118 -6.82 -7.68 -6.09
N PHE A 119 -6.49 -6.40 -6.00
CA PHE A 119 -7.40 -5.39 -5.44
C PHE A 119 -8.66 -5.23 -6.30
N ALA A 120 -8.51 -5.16 -7.63
CA ALA A 120 -9.64 -5.06 -8.54
C ALA A 120 -10.58 -6.29 -8.42
N THR A 121 -10.04 -7.50 -8.30
CA THR A 121 -10.83 -8.71 -8.07
C THR A 121 -11.54 -8.71 -6.73
N LEU A 122 -10.89 -8.33 -5.64
CA LEU A 122 -11.51 -8.23 -4.32
C LEU A 122 -12.63 -7.17 -4.31
N PHE A 123 -12.37 -6.00 -4.90
CA PHE A 123 -13.35 -4.92 -4.99
C PHE A 123 -14.54 -5.32 -5.85
N GLY A 124 -14.30 -5.99 -6.97
CA GLY A 124 -15.34 -6.55 -7.83
C GLY A 124 -16.19 -7.59 -7.11
N LEU A 125 -15.59 -8.46 -6.28
CA LEU A 125 -16.33 -9.43 -5.47
C LEU A 125 -17.20 -8.75 -4.40
N ILE A 126 -16.70 -7.73 -3.73
CA ILE A 126 -17.47 -6.95 -2.75
C ILE A 126 -18.66 -6.28 -3.41
N ILE A 127 -18.47 -5.59 -4.55
CA ILE A 127 -19.56 -4.96 -5.31
C ILE A 127 -20.57 -6.01 -5.75
N LYS A 128 -20.13 -7.14 -6.30
CA LYS A 128 -21.01 -8.24 -6.68
C LYS A 128 -21.87 -8.71 -5.50
N TYR A 129 -21.27 -8.88 -4.33
CA TYR A 129 -21.97 -9.32 -3.13
C TYR A 129 -23.01 -8.28 -2.65
N LEU A 130 -22.66 -7.00 -2.68
CA LEU A 130 -23.59 -5.91 -2.36
C LEU A 130 -24.78 -5.85 -3.33
N ILE A 131 -24.53 -6.04 -4.62
CA ILE A 131 -25.59 -6.11 -5.65
C ILE A 131 -26.52 -7.32 -5.40
N LEU A 132 -25.98 -8.47 -5.03
CA LEU A 132 -26.78 -9.66 -4.71
C LEU A 132 -27.67 -9.44 -3.48
N ILE A 133 -27.14 -8.81 -2.42
CA ILE A 133 -27.92 -8.46 -1.22
C ILE A 133 -29.03 -7.48 -1.60
N TYR A 134 -28.68 -6.43 -2.34
CA TYR A 134 -29.67 -5.44 -2.80
C TYR A 134 -30.78 -6.06 -3.63
N ARG A 135 -30.44 -6.92 -4.60
CA ARG A 135 -31.42 -7.67 -5.41
C ARG A 135 -32.31 -8.55 -4.54
N LYS A 136 -31.74 -9.31 -3.61
CA LYS A 136 -32.51 -10.17 -2.69
C LYS A 136 -33.52 -9.35 -1.88
N PHE A 137 -33.09 -8.19 -1.38
CA PHE A 137 -33.95 -7.31 -0.59
C PHE A 137 -35.05 -6.65 -1.42
N PHE A 138 -34.72 -6.23 -2.65
CA PHE A 138 -35.68 -5.60 -3.56
C PHE A 138 -36.71 -6.59 -4.06
N ILE A 139 -36.30 -7.75 -4.51
CA ILE A 139 -37.20 -8.82 -4.97
C ILE A 139 -38.12 -9.27 -3.84
N SER A 140 -37.62 -9.41 -2.62
CA SER A 140 -38.47 -9.77 -1.47
C SER A 140 -39.53 -8.73 -1.15
N ARG A 141 -39.25 -7.44 -1.40
CA ARG A 141 -40.25 -6.35 -1.26
C ARG A 141 -41.33 -6.42 -2.34
N GLU A 142 -40.93 -6.63 -3.59
CA GLU A 142 -41.84 -6.72 -4.72
C GLU A 142 -42.81 -7.90 -4.59
N ILE A 143 -42.32 -9.06 -4.21
CA ILE A 143 -43.13 -10.25 -3.97
C ILE A 143 -44.15 -10.02 -2.86
N LYS A 144 -43.75 -9.40 -1.74
CA LYS A 144 -44.68 -9.03 -0.66
C LYS A 144 -45.77 -8.10 -1.15
N LYS A 145 -45.42 -7.07 -1.93
CA LYS A 145 -46.39 -6.11 -2.47
C LYS A 145 -47.42 -6.76 -3.41
N SER A 146 -46.96 -7.67 -4.25
CA SER A 146 -47.82 -8.45 -5.15
C SER A 146 -48.81 -9.36 -4.39
N GLN A 147 -48.34 -10.02 -3.32
CA GLN A 147 -49.22 -10.88 -2.50
C GLN A 147 -50.31 -10.09 -1.75
N TYR A 148 -50.01 -8.87 -1.28
CA TYR A 148 -51.02 -8.02 -0.67
C TYR A 148 -52.08 -7.53 -1.67
N SER A 149 -51.67 -7.18 -2.88
CA SER A 149 -52.59 -6.72 -3.95
C SER A 149 -53.54 -7.82 -4.45
N ILE A 150 -53.12 -9.08 -4.40
CA ILE A 150 -53.98 -10.21 -4.75
C ILE A 150 -55.02 -10.51 -3.66
N LYS A 151 -54.65 -10.37 -2.39
CA LYS A 151 -55.57 -10.55 -1.26
C LYS A 151 -56.69 -9.51 -1.21
N GLU A 152 -56.41 -8.24 -1.56
CA GLU A 152 -57.42 -7.16 -1.60
C GLU A 152 -58.43 -7.32 -2.75
N LYS A 153 -58.10 -8.04 -3.83
CA LYS A 153 -59.01 -8.28 -4.96
C LYS A 153 -59.91 -9.48 -4.81
N THR A 154 -59.72 -10.26 -3.74
CA THR A 154 -60.47 -11.51 -3.54
C THR A 154 -61.59 -11.38 -2.49
N TYR A 155 -61.82 -10.15 -1.98
CA TYR A 155 -62.96 -9.76 -1.14
C TYR A 155 -63.72 -8.67 -1.91
#